data_bddd6956df8f6c630d1eea9f1f93c9b2
#
_entry.id   bddd6956df8f6c630d1eea9f1f93c9b2
#
_cell.length_a   1.000
_cell.length_b   1.000
_cell.length_c   1.000
_cell.angle_alpha   90.00
_cell.angle_beta   90.00
_cell.angle_gamma   90.00
#
_symmetry.space_group_name_H-M   'P 1'
#
loop_
_entity.id
_entity.type
_entity.pdbx_description
1 polymer ?
#
loop_
_entity_poly.entity_id
_entity_poly.type
_entity_poly.pdbx_seq_one_letter_code
_entity_poly.pdbx_strand_id
1 'polypeptide(L)'
;MKITRRHALQGTGATALGLAGLNFDFSRATAQTNVKRGGTLNFAISAEAPHYDPHASDTYATLHLAGPFYSTLLRFNLEKFPQVEGDLAQSWQVAPDLMTYTFKLKPDVKFHDGTALTSADIKATYDRLRNPPQGVVSTRKATFGDIAEIQTPDPLTVVFKMKAVNASMLEHFASPWNVIYAAKDLSADPASPRTKINGTGPYTFVEHVKGSHVAGKKNDGYFKKGLPYLDGFKGIFTLQAAAMLNAVQGGQVMGEFRGISPAERDRLVQAMGDKIRIQESSWTLALLVCFNIEKKPFDDVRVRRALLMAIDRWGGSNGLSKISTLRSVGGVVRPGSPFATPEAELVKLPGFSKDIKKSREEAKKLLKEAGQENLKFTLWNRNLAMPYTPAGIFLVDQWRQVGVEVEHKQSDTGAYLAHMNSGNHDVAIDFTNLFMDDTSLGLSKFLSLSRSPENRSRSNDPQLDKLYDDHIRERDVEKRKALIRAFEKRLFEQAYQQQLLWWHRIVATHKTLMGWQMSPSHNLGAQLEGVWLNA
;
A
#
# COMPACT_ATOMS: atom_id res chain seq x y z
N MET A 1 17.95 24.38 56.08
CA MET A 1 17.13 25.38 56.75
C MET A 1 15.89 25.63 55.92
N LYS A 2 14.73 25.38 56.51
CA LYS A 2 13.36 25.46 55.94
C LYS A 2 12.95 26.90 55.65
N ILE A 3 11.95 27.04 54.74
CA ILE A 3 10.71 27.86 54.85
C ILE A 3 10.46 28.55 53.50
N THR A 4 9.48 28.11 52.76
CA THR A 4 8.01 28.26 52.60
C THR A 4 7.49 29.60 52.10
N ARG A 5 6.80 29.51 50.99
CA ARG A 5 5.42 29.96 50.57
C ARG A 5 4.85 31.34 50.94
N ARG A 6 4.29 31.99 49.94
CA ARG A 6 2.90 32.53 49.84
C ARG A 6 2.66 34.06 49.85
N HIS A 7 1.74 34.41 48.96
CA HIS A 7 0.73 35.51 48.89
C HIS A 7 1.18 36.81 48.23
N ALA A 8 0.47 37.51 47.45
CA ALA A 8 -0.82 37.45 46.73
C ALA A 8 -1.17 38.90 46.32
N LEU A 9 -1.74 39.08 45.17
CA LEU A 9 -2.81 40.01 44.76
C LEU A 9 -2.64 41.55 44.70
N GLN A 10 -2.97 42.04 43.53
CA GLN A 10 -3.74 43.26 43.16
C GLN A 10 -2.98 44.57 42.90
N GLY A 11 -3.28 45.11 41.71
CA GLY A 11 -3.12 46.54 41.43
C GLY A 11 -3.07 46.85 39.91
N THR A 12 -4.21 47.26 39.39
CA THR A 12 -4.46 47.85 38.06
C THR A 12 -3.56 48.99 37.67
N GLY A 13 -3.18 49.06 36.39
CA GLY A 13 -2.57 50.25 35.77
C GLY A 13 -2.20 50.04 34.29
N ALA A 14 -3.07 50.55 33.41
CA ALA A 14 -2.83 50.56 31.96
C ALA A 14 -1.70 51.56 31.59
N THR A 15 -0.70 51.08 30.83
CA THR A 15 0.10 51.95 29.99
C THR A 15 0.56 51.17 28.77
N ALA A 16 0.14 51.64 27.60
CA ALA A 16 0.54 51.12 26.31
C ALA A 16 2.01 51.50 26.05
N LEU A 17 2.86 50.55 25.80
CA LEU A 17 4.18 50.74 25.20
C LEU A 17 4.45 49.60 24.23
N GLY A 18 4.83 50.00 23.02
CA GLY A 18 4.98 49.18 21.84
C GLY A 18 5.89 47.96 22.05
N LEU A 19 5.36 46.81 21.68
CA LEU A 19 6.13 45.58 21.50
C LEU A 19 6.71 45.57 20.10
N ALA A 20 7.99 45.88 20.00
CA ALA A 20 8.83 45.51 18.87
C ALA A 20 8.80 43.98 18.77
N GLY A 21 8.28 43.48 17.68
CA GLY A 21 8.23 42.04 17.37
C GLY A 21 9.63 41.45 17.28
N LEU A 22 10.00 40.68 18.30
CA LEU A 22 11.08 39.72 18.18
C LEU A 22 10.52 38.50 17.42
N ASN A 23 10.67 38.51 16.10
CA ASN A 23 10.55 37.32 15.27
C ASN A 23 11.67 36.35 15.71
N PHE A 24 11.35 35.40 16.58
CA PHE A 24 12.14 34.21 16.73
C PHE A 24 11.97 33.37 15.46
N ASP A 25 12.85 33.62 14.52
CA ASP A 25 13.06 32.77 13.36
C ASP A 25 13.64 31.44 13.87
N PHE A 26 12.76 30.46 14.17
CA PHE A 26 13.17 29.08 14.32
C PHE A 26 13.52 28.54 12.92
N SER A 27 14.58 29.06 12.32
CA SER A 27 15.29 28.36 11.29
C SER A 27 15.82 27.06 11.91
N ARG A 28 15.07 25.97 11.74
CA ARG A 28 15.64 24.63 11.87
C ARG A 28 16.91 24.63 11.04
N ALA A 29 18.05 24.62 11.70
CA ALA A 29 19.31 24.23 11.11
C ALA A 29 19.11 22.77 10.64
N THR A 30 18.56 22.57 9.45
CA THR A 30 18.73 21.35 8.70
C THR A 30 20.24 21.24 8.55
N ALA A 31 20.82 20.27 9.26
CA ALA A 31 22.20 19.89 9.02
C ALA A 31 22.28 19.69 7.50
N GLN A 32 23.03 20.57 6.83
CA GLN A 32 23.24 20.53 5.41
C GLN A 32 24.08 19.28 5.17
N THR A 33 23.40 18.14 5.00
CA THR A 33 24.05 16.90 4.57
C THR A 33 24.68 17.24 3.22
N ASN A 34 26.01 17.23 3.15
CA ASN A 34 26.74 17.42 1.89
C ASN A 34 26.37 16.28 0.95
N VAL A 35 25.31 16.49 0.16
CA VAL A 35 24.83 15.51 -0.82
C VAL A 35 25.94 15.30 -1.84
N LYS A 36 26.42 14.07 -1.94
CA LYS A 36 27.34 13.66 -3.00
C LYS A 36 26.58 13.43 -4.29
N ARG A 37 27.17 13.85 -5.41
CA ARG A 37 26.62 13.66 -6.75
C ARG A 37 27.46 12.66 -7.51
N GLY A 38 26.81 11.96 -8.43
CA GLY A 38 27.48 10.95 -9.25
C GLY A 38 27.37 9.53 -8.70
N GLY A 39 27.95 8.59 -9.43
CA GLY A 39 27.90 7.17 -9.12
C GLY A 39 26.65 6.46 -9.62
N THR A 40 26.71 5.13 -9.62
CA THR A 40 25.63 4.26 -10.06
C THR A 40 25.11 3.44 -8.88
N LEU A 41 23.80 3.49 -8.63
CA LEU A 41 23.14 2.66 -7.63
C LEU A 41 22.89 1.26 -8.21
N ASN A 42 23.49 0.24 -7.61
CA ASN A 42 23.08 -1.15 -7.81
C ASN A 42 22.12 -1.56 -6.71
N PHE A 43 20.95 -2.08 -7.05
CA PHE A 43 19.97 -2.60 -6.07
C PHE A 43 19.33 -3.89 -6.56
N ALA A 44 18.87 -4.72 -5.62
CA ALA A 44 18.21 -5.98 -5.93
C ALA A 44 16.75 -5.77 -6.32
N ILE A 45 16.29 -6.48 -7.33
CA ILE A 45 14.88 -6.61 -7.71
C ILE A 45 14.51 -8.09 -7.62
N SER A 46 13.54 -8.41 -6.75
CA SER A 46 13.17 -9.78 -6.43
C SER A 46 12.20 -10.45 -7.42
N ALA A 47 11.78 -9.74 -8.48
CA ALA A 47 10.99 -10.30 -9.58
C ALA A 47 11.21 -9.51 -10.87
N GLU A 48 11.29 -10.19 -12.00
CA GLU A 48 11.38 -9.56 -13.31
C GLU A 48 9.99 -9.18 -13.84
N ALA A 49 9.87 -7.99 -14.44
CA ALA A 49 8.62 -7.50 -14.99
C ALA A 49 8.27 -8.21 -16.31
N PRO A 50 7.00 -8.60 -16.52
CA PRO A 50 6.59 -9.24 -17.78
C PRO A 50 6.52 -8.26 -18.96
N HIS A 51 6.40 -6.97 -18.68
CA HIS A 51 6.35 -5.84 -19.64
C HIS A 51 6.53 -4.52 -18.90
N TYR A 52 6.60 -3.38 -19.62
CA TYR A 52 6.90 -2.06 -19.06
C TYR A 52 5.67 -1.18 -18.80
N ASP A 53 4.45 -1.71 -18.94
CA ASP A 53 3.20 -0.95 -18.81
C ASP A 53 2.57 -1.10 -17.42
N PRO A 54 2.74 -0.12 -16.47
CA PRO A 54 2.07 -0.13 -15.17
C PRO A 54 0.55 -0.10 -15.25
N HIS A 55 -0.06 0.49 -16.30
CA HIS A 55 -1.52 0.52 -16.42
C HIS A 55 -2.13 -0.87 -16.62
N ALA A 56 -1.40 -1.78 -17.26
CA ALA A 56 -1.84 -3.13 -17.56
C ALA A 56 -1.35 -4.18 -16.55
N SER A 57 -0.79 -3.74 -15.40
CA SER A 57 -0.13 -4.63 -14.44
C SER A 57 -0.53 -4.31 -13.00
N ASP A 58 -0.57 -5.36 -12.17
CA ASP A 58 -0.72 -5.28 -10.71
C ASP A 58 0.50 -5.86 -9.98
N THR A 59 1.52 -6.31 -10.71
CA THR A 59 2.74 -6.82 -10.08
C THR A 59 3.72 -5.69 -9.77
N TYR A 60 4.20 -5.66 -8.53
CA TYR A 60 5.24 -4.72 -8.10
C TYR A 60 6.49 -4.75 -8.99
N ALA A 61 6.79 -5.88 -9.64
CA ALA A 61 7.93 -6.01 -10.54
C ALA A 61 7.89 -4.99 -11.68
N THR A 62 6.71 -4.79 -12.30
CA THR A 62 6.52 -3.77 -13.34
C THR A 62 6.73 -2.37 -12.80
N LEU A 63 6.21 -2.09 -11.60
CA LEU A 63 6.31 -0.76 -11.01
C LEU A 63 7.74 -0.42 -10.54
N HIS A 64 8.44 -1.36 -9.92
CA HIS A 64 9.83 -1.16 -9.48
C HIS A 64 10.77 -0.97 -10.68
N LEU A 65 10.47 -1.63 -11.81
CA LEU A 65 11.21 -1.43 -13.05
C LEU A 65 10.91 -0.07 -13.67
N ALA A 66 9.61 0.30 -13.77
CA ALA A 66 9.17 1.48 -14.52
C ALA A 66 9.33 2.79 -13.72
N GLY A 67 9.23 2.73 -12.39
CA GLY A 67 9.20 3.90 -11.51
C GLY A 67 10.29 4.96 -11.76
N PRO A 68 11.56 4.60 -11.97
CA PRO A 68 12.61 5.58 -12.21
C PRO A 68 12.46 6.37 -13.52
N PHE A 69 11.67 5.85 -14.47
CA PHE A 69 11.55 6.42 -15.82
C PHE A 69 10.34 7.35 -15.98
N TYR A 70 9.39 7.32 -15.04
CA TYR A 70 8.12 8.03 -15.20
C TYR A 70 7.82 8.97 -14.04
N SER A 71 6.94 9.92 -14.31
CA SER A 71 6.27 10.76 -13.31
C SER A 71 4.76 10.56 -13.38
N THR A 72 4.07 10.99 -12.32
CA THR A 72 2.61 10.97 -12.18
C THR A 72 2.06 12.38 -12.07
N LEU A 73 0.75 12.57 -12.15
CA LEU A 73 0.13 13.90 -12.01
C LEU A 73 0.35 14.44 -10.59
N LEU A 74 -0.01 13.64 -9.58
CA LEU A 74 0.28 13.83 -8.16
C LEU A 74 1.10 12.65 -7.66
N ARG A 75 1.68 12.78 -6.47
CA ARG A 75 2.35 11.67 -5.77
C ARG A 75 2.13 11.75 -4.27
N PHE A 76 2.41 10.67 -3.55
CA PHE A 76 2.43 10.69 -2.09
C PHE A 76 3.73 11.32 -1.57
N ASN A 77 3.59 12.18 -0.56
CA ASN A 77 4.72 12.66 0.21
C ASN A 77 5.19 11.56 1.18
N LEU A 78 6.39 11.04 0.99
CA LEU A 78 6.89 9.90 1.77
C LEU A 78 7.16 10.24 3.24
N GLU A 79 7.49 11.50 3.55
CA GLU A 79 7.73 11.96 4.93
C GLU A 79 6.42 12.16 5.70
N LYS A 80 5.35 12.54 5.00
CA LYS A 80 4.03 12.87 5.56
C LYS A 80 2.93 11.94 5.03
N PHE A 81 3.30 10.71 4.71
CA PHE A 81 2.35 9.74 4.18
C PHE A 81 1.13 9.58 5.13
N PRO A 82 -0.11 9.59 4.60
CA PRO A 82 -0.52 9.50 3.19
C PRO A 82 -0.84 10.86 2.50
N GLN A 83 -0.23 11.97 2.91
CA GLN A 83 -0.46 13.26 2.24
C GLN A 83 -0.03 13.23 0.78
N VAL A 84 -0.82 13.91 -0.07
CA VAL A 84 -0.57 14.03 -1.51
C VAL A 84 0.14 15.34 -1.81
N GLU A 85 1.08 15.32 -2.76
CA GLU A 85 1.78 16.48 -3.29
C GLU A 85 1.83 16.46 -4.82
N GLY A 86 2.16 17.61 -5.43
CA GLY A 86 2.29 17.70 -6.89
C GLY A 86 3.55 17.02 -7.40
N ASP A 87 3.42 16.19 -8.46
CA ASP A 87 4.57 15.71 -9.24
C ASP A 87 4.66 16.49 -10.55
N LEU A 88 3.88 16.15 -11.58
CA LEU A 88 3.75 16.98 -12.79
C LEU A 88 2.82 18.17 -12.60
N ALA A 89 1.84 18.07 -11.68
CA ALA A 89 1.02 19.20 -11.29
C ALA A 89 1.85 20.19 -10.44
N GLN A 90 1.80 21.48 -10.80
CA GLN A 90 2.32 22.57 -9.99
C GLN A 90 1.36 22.93 -8.87
N SER A 91 0.06 22.93 -9.17
CA SER A 91 -1.02 23.19 -8.23
C SER A 91 -2.31 22.54 -8.70
N TRP A 92 -3.27 22.41 -7.79
CA TRP A 92 -4.61 21.94 -8.14
C TRP A 92 -5.69 22.60 -7.28
N GLN A 93 -6.89 22.57 -7.79
CA GLN A 93 -8.10 23.01 -7.09
C GLN A 93 -9.17 21.93 -7.23
N VAL A 94 -9.88 21.68 -6.14
CA VAL A 94 -11.03 20.78 -6.11
C VAL A 94 -12.27 21.61 -5.81
N ALA A 95 -13.28 21.49 -6.64
CA ALA A 95 -14.56 22.19 -6.40
C ALA A 95 -15.20 21.67 -5.08
N PRO A 96 -15.93 22.52 -4.33
CA PRO A 96 -16.52 22.12 -3.04
C PRO A 96 -17.47 20.91 -3.14
N ASP A 97 -18.03 20.66 -4.31
CA ASP A 97 -18.91 19.51 -4.59
C ASP A 97 -18.13 18.22 -4.91
N LEU A 98 -16.79 18.27 -5.00
CA LEU A 98 -15.90 17.19 -5.41
C LEU A 98 -16.19 16.63 -6.82
N MET A 99 -16.88 17.40 -7.67
CA MET A 99 -17.24 17.00 -9.03
C MET A 99 -16.31 17.58 -10.09
N THR A 100 -15.42 18.49 -9.71
CA THR A 100 -14.46 19.10 -10.64
C THR A 100 -13.08 19.21 -9.99
N TYR A 101 -12.07 18.68 -10.69
CA TYR A 101 -10.66 18.76 -10.31
C TYR A 101 -9.90 19.49 -11.40
N THR A 102 -9.29 20.63 -11.08
CA THR A 102 -8.50 21.45 -12.02
C THR A 102 -7.04 21.40 -11.63
N PHE A 103 -6.17 20.96 -12.55
CA PHE A 103 -4.73 20.90 -12.34
C PHE A 103 -4.02 21.88 -13.26
N LYS A 104 -3.04 22.60 -12.72
CA LYS A 104 -2.06 23.38 -13.48
C LYS A 104 -0.77 22.58 -13.53
N LEU A 105 -0.28 22.32 -14.73
CA LEU A 105 0.95 21.54 -14.96
C LEU A 105 2.18 22.43 -14.79
N LYS A 106 3.30 21.83 -14.41
CA LYS A 106 4.61 22.49 -14.41
C LYS A 106 5.00 22.83 -15.84
N PRO A 107 5.49 24.05 -16.11
CA PRO A 107 6.03 24.40 -17.43
C PRO A 107 7.35 23.66 -17.71
N ASP A 108 7.74 23.60 -18.97
CA ASP A 108 9.05 23.12 -19.46
C ASP A 108 9.37 21.66 -19.13
N VAL A 109 8.38 20.85 -18.76
CA VAL A 109 8.55 19.40 -18.60
C VAL A 109 8.67 18.76 -19.97
N LYS A 110 9.65 17.86 -20.12
CA LYS A 110 9.88 17.11 -21.36
C LYS A 110 9.90 15.61 -21.11
N PHE A 111 9.37 14.88 -22.07
CA PHE A 111 9.61 13.44 -22.17
C PHE A 111 11.08 13.16 -22.50
N HIS A 112 11.52 11.92 -22.31
CA HIS A 112 12.91 11.49 -22.56
C HIS A 112 13.35 11.68 -24.01
N ASP A 113 12.41 11.71 -24.96
CA ASP A 113 12.68 11.98 -26.37
C ASP A 113 12.71 13.49 -26.72
N GLY A 114 12.61 14.36 -25.72
CA GLY A 114 12.67 15.82 -25.87
C GLY A 114 11.32 16.49 -26.17
N THR A 115 10.23 15.73 -26.38
CA THR A 115 8.88 16.31 -26.61
C THR A 115 8.37 16.99 -25.34
N ALA A 116 7.76 18.16 -25.47
CA ALA A 116 7.13 18.85 -24.34
C ALA A 116 5.90 18.11 -23.82
N LEU A 117 5.77 18.04 -22.49
CA LEU A 117 4.56 17.56 -21.82
C LEU A 117 3.47 18.63 -21.90
N THR A 118 2.26 18.22 -22.22
CA THR A 118 1.09 19.09 -22.27
C THR A 118 -0.12 18.42 -21.59
N SER A 119 -1.19 19.18 -21.41
CA SER A 119 -2.47 18.67 -20.92
C SER A 119 -3.08 17.58 -21.80
N ALA A 120 -2.72 17.54 -23.10
CA ALA A 120 -3.13 16.48 -24.01
C ALA A 120 -2.56 15.12 -23.61
N ASP A 121 -1.34 15.06 -23.06
CA ASP A 121 -0.71 13.83 -22.60
C ASP A 121 -1.42 13.29 -21.35
N ILE A 122 -1.80 14.18 -20.44
CA ILE A 122 -2.59 13.83 -19.26
C ILE A 122 -3.95 13.27 -19.70
N LYS A 123 -4.63 13.96 -20.61
CA LYS A 123 -5.92 13.51 -21.14
C LYS A 123 -5.79 12.14 -21.81
N ALA A 124 -4.84 11.94 -22.70
CA ALA A 124 -4.63 10.68 -23.40
C ALA A 124 -4.34 9.52 -22.41
N THR A 125 -3.54 9.77 -21.38
CA THR A 125 -3.22 8.81 -20.32
C THR A 125 -4.47 8.39 -19.55
N TYR A 126 -5.26 9.34 -19.04
CA TYR A 126 -6.45 9.03 -18.26
C TYR A 126 -7.62 8.52 -19.10
N ASP A 127 -7.72 8.90 -20.38
CA ASP A 127 -8.67 8.29 -21.32
C ASP A 127 -8.33 6.82 -21.55
N ARG A 128 -7.02 6.47 -21.70
CA ARG A 128 -6.55 5.08 -21.79
C ARG A 128 -6.83 4.28 -20.51
N LEU A 129 -6.71 4.89 -19.33
CA LEU A 129 -7.00 4.24 -18.05
C LEU A 129 -8.50 3.93 -17.91
N ARG A 130 -9.40 4.89 -18.17
CA ARG A 130 -10.85 4.75 -17.96
C ARG A 130 -11.58 4.02 -19.10
N ASN A 131 -11.12 4.19 -20.33
CA ASN A 131 -11.68 3.61 -21.55
C ASN A 131 -10.57 3.05 -22.42
N PRO A 132 -9.94 1.92 -22.01
CA PRO A 132 -8.84 1.35 -22.77
C PRO A 132 -9.29 0.96 -24.17
N PRO A 133 -8.51 1.26 -25.23
CA PRO A 133 -8.78 0.82 -26.57
C PRO A 133 -8.82 -0.72 -26.68
N GLN A 134 -9.39 -1.24 -27.77
CA GLN A 134 -9.43 -2.67 -28.01
C GLN A 134 -8.01 -3.29 -27.95
N GLY A 135 -7.87 -4.41 -27.24
CA GLY A 135 -6.57 -5.09 -27.04
C GLY A 135 -5.68 -4.49 -25.95
N VAL A 136 -6.06 -3.34 -25.37
CA VAL A 136 -5.35 -2.73 -24.25
C VAL A 136 -6.03 -3.08 -22.93
N VAL A 137 -5.24 -3.53 -21.96
CA VAL A 137 -5.72 -3.80 -20.60
C VAL A 137 -5.49 -2.57 -19.72
N SER A 138 -6.48 -2.22 -18.90
CA SER A 138 -6.34 -1.28 -17.79
C SER A 138 -6.92 -1.91 -16.53
N THR A 139 -6.04 -2.22 -15.58
CA THR A 139 -6.46 -2.75 -14.27
C THR A 139 -7.08 -1.68 -13.38
N ARG A 140 -7.01 -0.39 -13.79
CA ARG A 140 -7.59 0.79 -13.09
C ARG A 140 -8.84 1.35 -13.77
N LYS A 141 -9.40 0.64 -14.75
CA LYS A 141 -10.60 1.08 -15.47
C LYS A 141 -11.75 1.45 -14.53
N ALA A 142 -12.02 0.62 -13.53
CA ALA A 142 -13.08 0.85 -12.56
C ALA A 142 -12.82 2.10 -11.70
N THR A 143 -11.56 2.32 -11.27
CA THR A 143 -11.15 3.47 -10.45
C THR A 143 -11.45 4.81 -11.11
N PHE A 144 -11.25 4.90 -12.43
CA PHE A 144 -11.43 6.12 -13.21
C PHE A 144 -12.72 6.12 -14.05
N GLY A 145 -13.57 5.13 -13.88
CA GLY A 145 -14.84 4.98 -14.61
C GLY A 145 -15.83 6.14 -14.36
N ASP A 146 -15.74 6.77 -13.19
CA ASP A 146 -16.58 7.91 -12.82
C ASP A 146 -16.09 9.26 -13.38
N ILE A 147 -15.00 9.31 -14.13
CA ILE A 147 -14.66 10.51 -14.90
C ILE A 147 -15.62 10.64 -16.08
N ALA A 148 -16.41 11.72 -16.10
CA ALA A 148 -17.33 12.03 -17.21
C ALA A 148 -16.56 12.58 -18.41
N GLU A 149 -15.72 13.59 -18.15
CA GLU A 149 -15.02 14.35 -19.18
C GLU A 149 -13.65 14.80 -18.69
N ILE A 150 -12.68 14.87 -19.61
CA ILE A 150 -11.36 15.47 -19.38
C ILE A 150 -11.17 16.59 -20.39
N GLN A 151 -11.12 17.85 -19.90
CA GLN A 151 -10.95 19.06 -20.69
C GLN A 151 -9.51 19.53 -20.63
N THR A 152 -9.01 20.06 -21.74
CA THR A 152 -7.66 20.63 -21.89
C THR A 152 -7.78 22.05 -22.47
N PRO A 153 -8.22 23.05 -21.66
CA PRO A 153 -8.51 24.39 -22.16
C PRO A 153 -7.26 25.13 -22.67
N ASP A 154 -6.11 24.78 -22.16
CA ASP A 154 -4.80 25.25 -22.61
C ASP A 154 -3.72 24.15 -22.41
N PRO A 155 -2.50 24.29 -22.97
CA PRO A 155 -1.45 23.26 -22.88
C PRO A 155 -1.02 22.89 -21.46
N LEU A 156 -1.26 23.74 -20.46
CA LEU A 156 -0.83 23.52 -19.08
C LEU A 156 -1.99 23.35 -18.09
N THR A 157 -3.23 23.27 -18.57
CA THR A 157 -4.40 23.08 -17.71
C THR A 157 -5.18 21.84 -18.11
N VAL A 158 -5.45 20.97 -17.13
CA VAL A 158 -6.36 19.84 -17.30
C VAL A 158 -7.47 19.89 -16.26
N VAL A 159 -8.70 19.63 -16.69
CA VAL A 159 -9.91 19.66 -15.85
C VAL A 159 -10.61 18.31 -15.96
N PHE A 160 -10.78 17.65 -14.83
CA PHE A 160 -11.56 16.41 -14.74
C PHE A 160 -12.96 16.74 -14.20
N LYS A 161 -13.98 16.34 -14.94
CA LYS A 161 -15.40 16.40 -14.54
C LYS A 161 -15.84 14.99 -14.15
N MET A 162 -16.43 14.86 -12.98
CA MET A 162 -16.87 13.58 -12.43
C MET A 162 -18.36 13.33 -12.69
N LYS A 163 -18.76 12.04 -12.83
CA LYS A 163 -20.16 11.59 -12.86
C LYS A 163 -20.73 11.45 -11.44
N ALA A 164 -19.87 11.09 -10.50
CA ALA A 164 -20.21 10.88 -9.10
C ALA A 164 -19.06 11.34 -8.20
N VAL A 165 -19.38 11.70 -6.97
CA VAL A 165 -18.38 12.03 -5.95
C VAL A 165 -17.55 10.80 -5.61
N ASN A 166 -16.22 10.99 -5.59
CA ASN A 166 -15.28 10.03 -5.01
C ASN A 166 -14.32 10.79 -4.09
N ALA A 167 -14.48 10.61 -2.77
CA ALA A 167 -13.70 11.32 -1.77
C ALA A 167 -12.21 10.93 -1.73
N SER A 168 -11.82 9.82 -2.39
CA SER A 168 -10.42 9.35 -2.52
C SER A 168 -9.79 9.69 -3.87
N MET A 169 -10.39 10.56 -4.68
CA MET A 169 -9.91 10.80 -6.05
C MET A 169 -8.51 11.41 -6.09
N LEU A 170 -8.12 12.25 -5.12
CA LEU A 170 -6.76 12.82 -5.06
C LEU A 170 -5.71 11.73 -4.83
N GLU A 171 -5.99 10.76 -3.95
CA GLU A 171 -5.14 9.61 -3.70
C GLU A 171 -5.04 8.73 -4.96
N HIS A 172 -6.12 8.58 -5.71
CA HIS A 172 -6.08 7.87 -6.99
C HIS A 172 -5.22 8.58 -8.02
N PHE A 173 -5.27 9.92 -8.11
CA PHE A 173 -4.35 10.69 -8.98
C PHE A 173 -2.89 10.59 -8.54
N ALA A 174 -2.63 10.33 -7.26
CA ALA A 174 -1.28 10.15 -6.69
C ALA A 174 -0.75 8.71 -6.77
N SER A 175 -1.55 7.77 -7.29
CA SER A 175 -1.14 6.38 -7.43
C SER A 175 0.08 6.24 -8.33
N PRO A 176 1.15 5.53 -7.88
CA PRO A 176 2.38 5.37 -8.65
C PRO A 176 2.18 4.52 -9.92
N TRP A 177 1.03 3.86 -10.04
CA TRP A 177 0.64 3.07 -11.22
C TRP A 177 0.15 3.95 -12.37
N ASN A 178 -0.24 5.20 -12.10
CA ASN A 178 -0.84 6.10 -13.08
C ASN A 178 0.23 7.00 -13.71
N VAL A 179 1.30 6.38 -14.20
CA VAL A 179 2.38 7.06 -14.90
C VAL A 179 1.87 7.74 -16.17
N ILE A 180 2.42 8.91 -16.49
CA ILE A 180 1.97 9.68 -17.65
C ILE A 180 2.72 9.25 -18.92
N TYR A 181 1.97 8.95 -19.95
CA TYR A 181 2.46 8.59 -21.28
C TYR A 181 2.32 9.76 -22.26
N ALA A 182 3.20 9.81 -23.26
CA ALA A 182 3.10 10.76 -24.35
C ALA A 182 1.90 10.44 -25.26
N ALA A 183 1.02 11.40 -25.48
CA ALA A 183 -0.16 11.25 -26.33
C ALA A 183 0.19 10.80 -27.75
N LYS A 184 1.30 11.27 -28.29
CA LYS A 184 1.81 10.86 -29.61
C LYS A 184 2.14 9.38 -29.69
N ASP A 185 2.77 8.81 -28.62
CA ASP A 185 3.12 7.39 -28.57
C ASP A 185 1.83 6.53 -28.47
N LEU A 186 0.87 6.94 -27.62
CA LEU A 186 -0.42 6.26 -27.49
C LEU A 186 -1.28 6.34 -28.75
N SER A 187 -1.16 7.45 -29.52
CA SER A 187 -1.87 7.63 -30.80
C SER A 187 -1.27 6.77 -31.90
N ALA A 188 0.05 6.59 -31.90
CA ALA A 188 0.74 5.73 -32.86
C ALA A 188 0.49 4.24 -32.59
N ASP A 189 0.58 3.83 -31.32
CA ASP A 189 0.27 2.49 -30.84
C ASP A 189 -0.14 2.52 -29.36
N PRO A 190 -1.43 2.31 -29.05
CA PRO A 190 -1.93 2.30 -27.68
C PRO A 190 -1.31 1.22 -26.78
N ALA A 191 -0.70 0.18 -27.36
CA ALA A 191 -0.02 -0.89 -26.64
C ALA A 191 1.50 -0.65 -26.49
N SER A 192 2.05 0.40 -27.10
CA SER A 192 3.49 0.74 -27.09
C SER A 192 4.11 0.78 -25.68
N PRO A 193 3.42 1.19 -24.58
CA PRO A 193 4.02 1.17 -23.25
C PRO A 193 4.41 -0.23 -22.75
N ARG A 194 3.93 -1.30 -23.36
CA ARG A 194 4.35 -2.67 -23.00
C ARG A 194 5.80 -2.98 -23.39
N THR A 195 6.31 -2.30 -24.40
CA THR A 195 7.63 -2.61 -25.01
C THR A 195 8.57 -1.41 -25.07
N LYS A 196 8.03 -0.18 -24.94
CA LYS A 196 8.79 1.08 -25.06
C LYS A 196 8.66 1.89 -23.77
N ILE A 197 9.77 2.46 -23.31
CA ILE A 197 9.83 3.39 -22.20
C ILE A 197 10.14 4.80 -22.74
N ASN A 198 9.19 5.72 -22.59
CA ASN A 198 9.32 7.15 -22.89
C ASN A 198 8.54 7.94 -21.84
N GLY A 199 9.20 8.31 -20.75
CA GLY A 199 8.58 9.01 -19.62
C GLY A 199 9.18 10.39 -19.40
N THR A 200 8.81 10.98 -18.24
CA THR A 200 9.29 12.28 -17.77
C THR A 200 10.11 12.16 -16.49
N GLY A 201 10.49 10.93 -16.14
CA GLY A 201 11.16 10.60 -14.87
C GLY A 201 12.63 11.03 -14.81
N PRO A 202 13.24 10.84 -13.61
CA PRO A 202 14.61 11.27 -13.35
C PRO A 202 15.69 10.50 -14.11
N TYR A 203 15.37 9.33 -14.65
CA TYR A 203 16.31 8.51 -15.42
C TYR A 203 15.74 8.16 -16.78
N THR A 204 16.61 8.07 -17.80
CA THR A 204 16.32 7.57 -19.14
C THR A 204 16.71 6.11 -19.25
N PHE A 205 15.91 5.32 -19.96
CA PHE A 205 16.15 3.89 -20.16
C PHE A 205 17.44 3.66 -20.97
N VAL A 206 18.26 2.69 -20.53
CA VAL A 206 19.48 2.26 -21.22
C VAL A 206 19.28 0.87 -21.78
N GLU A 207 19.01 -0.12 -20.92
CA GLU A 207 18.86 -1.51 -21.34
C GLU A 207 18.06 -2.34 -20.34
N HIS A 208 17.47 -3.42 -20.82
CA HIS A 208 16.93 -4.50 -20.02
C HIS A 208 17.51 -5.82 -20.57
N VAL A 209 18.43 -6.40 -19.80
CA VAL A 209 18.99 -7.72 -20.10
C VAL A 209 18.19 -8.75 -19.33
N LYS A 210 17.37 -9.51 -20.06
CA LYS A 210 16.43 -10.49 -19.49
C LYS A 210 17.15 -11.47 -18.56
N GLY A 211 16.57 -11.69 -17.38
CA GLY A 211 17.14 -12.57 -16.35
C GLY A 211 18.35 -11.99 -15.62
N SER A 212 18.83 -10.79 -15.99
CA SER A 212 20.02 -10.17 -15.42
C SER A 212 19.70 -8.84 -14.74
N HIS A 213 19.33 -7.80 -15.49
CA HIS A 213 19.14 -6.47 -14.93
C HIS A 213 18.38 -5.52 -15.84
N VAL A 214 17.92 -4.42 -15.27
CA VAL A 214 17.48 -3.19 -15.96
C VAL A 214 18.41 -2.04 -15.58
N ALA A 215 18.74 -1.16 -16.54
CA ALA A 215 19.60 -0.01 -16.29
C ALA A 215 18.98 1.30 -16.81
N GLY A 216 19.24 2.36 -16.06
CA GLY A 216 18.90 3.73 -16.42
C GLY A 216 20.05 4.67 -16.16
N LYS A 217 20.15 5.72 -16.99
CA LYS A 217 21.09 6.82 -16.82
C LYS A 217 20.35 8.11 -16.45
N LYS A 218 21.03 9.01 -15.78
CA LYS A 218 20.52 10.32 -15.41
C LYS A 218 19.85 11.02 -16.60
N ASN A 219 18.69 11.61 -16.34
CA ASN A 219 18.01 12.52 -17.25
C ASN A 219 18.48 13.94 -16.96
N ASP A 220 19.41 14.48 -17.76
CA ASP A 220 19.91 15.84 -17.60
C ASP A 220 18.84 16.91 -17.85
N GLY A 221 17.78 16.57 -18.56
CA GLY A 221 16.60 17.41 -18.78
C GLY A 221 15.49 17.28 -17.71
N TYR A 222 15.77 16.63 -16.57
CA TYR A 222 14.76 16.41 -15.55
C TYR A 222 14.24 17.73 -14.97
N PHE A 223 12.92 17.88 -14.91
CA PHE A 223 12.26 19.14 -14.55
C PHE A 223 12.46 19.57 -13.08
N LYS A 224 12.85 18.68 -12.19
CA LYS A 224 13.20 19.02 -10.79
C LYS A 224 14.68 19.39 -10.74
N LYS A 225 14.95 20.70 -10.62
CA LYS A 225 16.32 21.25 -10.64
C LYS A 225 17.21 20.59 -9.60
N GLY A 226 18.39 20.16 -10.04
CA GLY A 226 19.40 19.55 -9.18
C GLY A 226 19.19 18.07 -8.89
N LEU A 227 18.17 17.43 -9.45
CA LEU A 227 17.90 15.99 -9.36
C LEU A 227 18.02 15.33 -10.75
N PRO A 228 18.22 14.02 -10.81
CA PRO A 228 18.63 13.13 -9.73
C PRO A 228 20.07 13.38 -9.28
N TYR A 229 20.46 12.87 -8.11
CA TYR A 229 21.84 13.00 -7.62
C TYR A 229 22.80 12.01 -8.26
N LEU A 230 22.34 10.77 -8.57
CA LEU A 230 23.13 9.70 -9.16
C LEU A 230 23.29 9.88 -10.69
N ASP A 231 24.36 9.36 -11.26
CA ASP A 231 24.56 9.28 -12.71
C ASP A 231 23.68 8.21 -13.36
N GLY A 232 23.28 7.20 -12.59
CA GLY A 232 22.43 6.12 -13.07
C GLY A 232 22.11 5.09 -12.00
N PHE A 233 21.39 4.05 -12.44
CA PHE A 233 21.10 2.89 -11.60
C PHE A 233 21.15 1.60 -12.41
N LYS A 234 21.35 0.49 -11.70
CA LYS A 234 21.20 -0.88 -12.20
C LYS A 234 20.38 -1.69 -11.21
N GLY A 235 19.16 -2.08 -11.60
CA GLY A 235 18.31 -2.99 -10.86
C GLY A 235 18.63 -4.42 -11.25
N ILE A 236 19.25 -5.19 -10.37
CA ILE A 236 19.75 -6.55 -10.61
C ILE A 236 18.70 -7.57 -10.17
N PHE A 237 18.30 -8.47 -11.06
CA PHE A 237 17.31 -9.49 -10.74
C PHE A 237 17.92 -10.57 -9.84
N THR A 238 17.44 -10.61 -8.60
CA THR A 238 17.85 -11.58 -7.57
C THR A 238 16.62 -12.33 -7.08
N LEU A 239 16.19 -13.31 -7.89
CA LEU A 239 14.90 -14.01 -7.69
C LEU A 239 14.90 -14.94 -6.48
N GLN A 240 16.06 -15.29 -5.94
CA GLN A 240 16.21 -16.15 -4.79
C GLN A 240 16.71 -15.36 -3.57
N ALA A 241 16.06 -15.53 -2.43
CA ALA A 241 16.39 -14.81 -1.19
C ALA A 241 17.85 -14.98 -0.78
N ALA A 242 18.40 -16.20 -0.87
CA ALA A 242 19.81 -16.45 -0.55
C ALA A 242 20.78 -15.70 -1.47
N ALA A 243 20.49 -15.62 -2.77
CA ALA A 243 21.28 -14.87 -3.73
C ALA A 243 21.24 -13.37 -3.42
N MET A 244 20.06 -12.84 -3.10
CA MET A 244 19.87 -11.44 -2.69
C MET A 244 20.70 -11.11 -1.43
N LEU A 245 20.62 -11.93 -0.39
CA LEU A 245 21.40 -11.73 0.83
C LEU A 245 22.92 -11.72 0.56
N ASN A 246 23.40 -12.68 -0.24
CA ASN A 246 24.82 -12.77 -0.60
C ASN A 246 25.26 -11.53 -1.43
N ALA A 247 24.42 -11.06 -2.35
CA ALA A 247 24.71 -9.86 -3.15
C ALA A 247 24.78 -8.59 -2.29
N VAL A 248 23.89 -8.47 -1.24
CA VAL A 248 23.95 -7.36 -0.27
C VAL A 248 25.22 -7.48 0.58
N GLN A 249 25.52 -8.66 1.13
CA GLN A 249 26.72 -8.89 1.97
C GLN A 249 28.03 -8.62 1.19
N GLY A 250 28.06 -9.01 -0.06
CA GLY A 250 29.22 -8.81 -0.96
C GLY A 250 29.32 -7.40 -1.53
N GLY A 251 28.40 -6.48 -1.24
CA GLY A 251 28.38 -5.13 -1.75
C GLY A 251 28.08 -5.02 -3.25
N GLN A 252 27.59 -6.10 -3.88
CA GLN A 252 27.17 -6.10 -5.28
C GLN A 252 25.90 -5.27 -5.49
N VAL A 253 25.02 -5.25 -4.49
CA VAL A 253 23.82 -4.40 -4.42
C VAL A 253 23.75 -3.69 -3.08
N MET A 254 23.22 -2.46 -3.08
CA MET A 254 23.10 -1.62 -1.89
C MET A 254 21.89 -1.96 -1.00
N GLY A 255 20.98 -2.81 -1.47
CA GLY A 255 19.80 -3.23 -0.74
C GLY A 255 18.71 -3.77 -1.65
N GLU A 256 17.59 -4.16 -1.05
CA GLU A 256 16.35 -4.57 -1.69
C GLU A 256 15.20 -3.71 -1.12
N PHE A 257 14.42 -3.05 -1.98
CA PHE A 257 13.46 -2.03 -1.56
C PHE A 257 12.04 -2.52 -1.32
N ARG A 258 11.72 -3.79 -1.58
CA ARG A 258 10.40 -4.35 -1.29
C ARG A 258 10.26 -4.73 0.17
N GLY A 259 11.13 -5.60 0.66
CA GLY A 259 11.13 -6.06 2.04
C GLY A 259 11.69 -7.46 2.22
N ILE A 260 12.28 -7.69 3.38
CA ILE A 260 12.91 -8.95 3.80
C ILE A 260 12.22 -9.52 5.04
N SER A 261 12.45 -10.80 5.32
CA SER A 261 11.98 -11.47 6.55
C SER A 261 12.80 -11.06 7.78
N PRO A 262 12.29 -11.29 9.01
CA PRO A 262 13.08 -11.11 10.24
C PRO A 262 14.36 -11.93 10.26
N ALA A 263 14.33 -13.20 9.80
CA ALA A 263 15.51 -14.06 9.75
C ALA A 263 16.60 -13.53 8.78
N GLU A 264 16.18 -12.99 7.64
CA GLU A 264 17.08 -12.36 6.68
C GLU A 264 17.69 -11.07 7.24
N ARG A 265 16.88 -10.24 7.95
CA ARG A 265 17.37 -9.08 8.68
C ARG A 265 18.45 -9.48 9.69
N ASP A 266 18.17 -10.45 10.54
CA ASP A 266 19.08 -10.87 11.60
C ASP A 266 20.40 -11.42 11.04
N ARG A 267 20.33 -12.18 9.93
CA ARG A 267 21.51 -12.64 9.20
C ARG A 267 22.34 -11.49 8.63
N LEU A 268 21.71 -10.48 8.03
CA LEU A 268 22.41 -9.32 7.49
C LEU A 268 23.05 -8.47 8.62
N VAL A 269 22.34 -8.26 9.74
CA VAL A 269 22.87 -7.56 10.91
C VAL A 269 24.07 -8.31 11.49
N GLN A 270 23.98 -9.64 11.63
CA GLN A 270 25.09 -10.44 12.13
C GLN A 270 26.32 -10.40 11.21
N ALA A 271 26.10 -10.44 9.89
CA ALA A 271 27.20 -10.48 8.92
C ALA A 271 27.85 -9.11 8.66
N MET A 272 27.09 -8.03 8.72
CA MET A 272 27.52 -6.72 8.26
C MET A 272 27.69 -5.69 9.38
N GLY A 273 27.12 -5.94 10.57
CA GLY A 273 27.23 -5.06 11.73
C GLY A 273 26.80 -3.62 11.44
N ASP A 274 27.71 -2.70 11.62
CA ASP A 274 27.49 -1.26 11.44
C ASP A 274 27.43 -0.80 9.97
N LYS A 275 27.74 -1.67 9.00
CA LYS A 275 27.68 -1.35 7.56
C LYS A 275 26.27 -1.40 6.99
N ILE A 276 25.31 -2.04 7.69
CA ILE A 276 23.93 -2.18 7.26
C ILE A 276 23.01 -1.23 8.05
N ARG A 277 22.00 -0.68 7.39
CA ARG A 277 20.90 0.08 8.00
C ARG A 277 19.64 -0.73 7.86
N ILE A 278 18.95 -0.95 8.98
CA ILE A 278 17.63 -1.57 8.99
C ILE A 278 16.58 -0.47 9.18
N GLN A 279 15.57 -0.48 8.34
CA GLN A 279 14.39 0.36 8.46
C GLN A 279 13.16 -0.55 8.57
N GLU A 280 12.26 -0.22 9.47
CA GLU A 280 11.04 -1.01 9.72
C GLU A 280 9.81 -0.10 9.79
N SER A 281 8.71 -0.53 9.17
CA SER A 281 7.42 0.17 9.26
C SER A 281 6.25 -0.81 9.16
N SER A 282 5.03 -0.32 9.42
CA SER A 282 3.82 -1.05 9.01
C SER A 282 3.80 -1.22 7.48
N TRP A 283 3.10 -2.26 7.01
CA TRP A 283 2.90 -2.50 5.57
C TRP A 283 1.42 -2.37 5.21
N THR A 284 1.11 -1.94 4.00
CA THR A 284 -0.27 -1.82 3.49
C THR A 284 -0.89 -3.17 3.08
N LEU A 285 -0.42 -4.26 3.66
CA LEU A 285 -0.88 -5.62 3.42
C LEU A 285 -1.35 -6.27 4.71
N ALA A 286 -2.42 -7.05 4.65
CA ALA A 286 -2.87 -7.91 5.74
C ALA A 286 -3.23 -9.29 5.22
N LEU A 287 -3.02 -10.33 6.03
CA LEU A 287 -3.66 -11.62 5.78
C LEU A 287 -5.08 -11.63 6.30
N LEU A 288 -5.94 -12.34 5.60
CA LEU A 288 -7.35 -12.54 5.89
C LEU A 288 -7.63 -14.01 6.16
N VAL A 289 -8.54 -14.28 7.08
CA VAL A 289 -9.24 -15.56 7.21
C VAL A 289 -10.60 -15.39 6.53
N CYS A 290 -10.89 -16.19 5.52
CA CYS A 290 -12.09 -16.09 4.70
C CYS A 290 -12.89 -17.40 4.80
N PHE A 291 -14.20 -17.30 5.11
CA PHE A 291 -15.12 -18.44 5.15
C PHE A 291 -16.04 -18.42 3.93
N ASN A 292 -16.12 -19.51 3.20
CA ASN A 292 -17.07 -19.63 2.11
C ASN A 292 -18.48 -19.91 2.65
N ILE A 293 -19.34 -18.89 2.67
CA ILE A 293 -20.69 -19.01 3.24
C ILE A 293 -21.66 -19.85 2.41
N GLU A 294 -21.29 -20.23 1.18
CA GLU A 294 -22.07 -21.16 0.35
C GLU A 294 -21.83 -22.63 0.77
N LYS A 295 -20.86 -22.88 1.65
CA LYS A 295 -20.52 -24.21 2.15
C LYS A 295 -20.98 -24.41 3.60
N LYS A 296 -21.66 -25.54 3.87
CA LYS A 296 -21.96 -25.93 5.25
C LYS A 296 -20.69 -26.42 5.96
N PRO A 297 -20.52 -26.12 7.28
CA PRO A 297 -21.44 -25.35 8.12
C PRO A 297 -21.13 -23.84 8.18
N PHE A 298 -20.35 -23.30 7.22
CA PHE A 298 -19.95 -21.90 7.20
C PHE A 298 -21.07 -20.93 6.76
N ASP A 299 -22.24 -21.43 6.39
CA ASP A 299 -23.48 -20.66 6.23
C ASP A 299 -24.00 -20.14 7.61
N ASP A 300 -23.69 -20.85 8.71
CA ASP A 300 -24.03 -20.42 10.06
C ASP A 300 -23.01 -19.39 10.62
N VAL A 301 -23.51 -18.21 10.95
CA VAL A 301 -22.66 -17.13 11.52
C VAL A 301 -22.06 -17.51 12.88
N ARG A 302 -22.69 -18.38 13.66
CA ARG A 302 -22.18 -18.84 14.96
C ARG A 302 -20.89 -19.61 14.79
N VAL A 303 -20.81 -20.48 13.78
CA VAL A 303 -19.62 -21.25 13.44
C VAL A 303 -18.48 -20.31 13.03
N ARG A 304 -18.74 -19.36 12.13
CA ARG A 304 -17.71 -18.41 11.68
C ARG A 304 -17.19 -17.54 12.83
N ARG A 305 -18.09 -17.01 13.68
CA ARG A 305 -17.71 -16.24 14.87
C ARG A 305 -16.87 -17.05 15.83
N ALA A 306 -17.25 -18.30 16.11
CA ALA A 306 -16.49 -19.19 16.98
C ALA A 306 -15.06 -19.38 16.49
N LEU A 307 -14.89 -19.64 15.19
CA LEU A 307 -13.57 -19.82 14.58
C LEU A 307 -12.70 -18.55 14.65
N LEU A 308 -13.30 -17.35 14.46
CA LEU A 308 -12.56 -16.09 14.59
C LEU A 308 -12.21 -15.76 16.04
N MET A 309 -13.09 -16.07 16.99
CA MET A 309 -12.89 -15.86 18.45
C MET A 309 -11.85 -16.82 19.02
N ALA A 310 -11.61 -17.97 18.41
CA ALA A 310 -10.58 -18.92 18.82
C ALA A 310 -9.15 -18.43 18.56
N ILE A 311 -8.96 -17.44 17.67
CA ILE A 311 -7.66 -16.95 17.21
C ILE A 311 -7.11 -15.91 18.19
N ASP A 312 -6.00 -16.22 18.84
CA ASP A 312 -5.23 -15.27 19.66
C ASP A 312 -4.39 -14.35 18.78
N ARG A 313 -4.96 -13.25 18.31
CA ARG A 313 -4.25 -12.27 17.46
C ARG A 313 -3.16 -11.53 18.23
N TRP A 314 -3.36 -11.23 19.49
CA TRP A 314 -2.41 -10.48 20.31
C TRP A 314 -1.19 -11.33 20.68
N GLY A 315 -1.41 -12.57 21.13
CA GLY A 315 -0.32 -13.53 21.36
C GLY A 315 0.34 -13.96 20.05
N GLY A 316 -0.47 -14.19 19.00
CA GLY A 316 0.01 -14.52 17.66
C GLY A 316 0.89 -13.44 17.05
N SER A 317 0.58 -12.16 17.26
CA SER A 317 1.43 -11.04 16.86
C SER A 317 2.85 -11.17 17.45
N ASN A 318 2.96 -11.46 18.74
CA ASN A 318 4.24 -11.63 19.41
C ASN A 318 5.05 -12.84 18.89
N GLY A 319 4.37 -13.95 18.57
CA GLY A 319 4.99 -15.16 18.05
C GLY A 319 5.37 -15.03 16.56
N LEU A 320 4.39 -14.69 15.73
CA LEU A 320 4.57 -14.63 14.28
C LEU A 320 5.52 -13.53 13.82
N SER A 321 5.59 -12.39 14.55
CA SER A 321 6.52 -11.31 14.19
C SER A 321 8.00 -11.67 14.30
N LYS A 322 8.34 -12.76 15.01
CA LYS A 322 9.72 -13.26 15.13
C LYS A 322 10.13 -14.11 13.93
N ILE A 323 9.17 -14.77 13.30
CA ILE A 323 9.43 -15.74 12.23
C ILE A 323 8.80 -15.37 10.89
N SER A 324 8.02 -14.29 10.86
CA SER A 324 7.22 -13.89 9.70
C SER A 324 7.08 -12.36 9.65
N THR A 325 6.61 -11.85 8.53
CA THR A 325 6.26 -10.43 8.37
C THR A 325 4.92 -10.04 9.00
N LEU A 326 4.21 -10.97 9.66
CA LEU A 326 2.93 -10.72 10.33
C LEU A 326 3.18 -10.13 11.72
N ARG A 327 2.67 -8.92 11.98
CA ARG A 327 2.98 -8.25 13.24
C ARG A 327 1.80 -7.51 13.88
N SER A 328 1.09 -6.68 13.13
CA SER A 328 0.18 -5.72 13.76
C SER A 328 -1.26 -6.23 13.80
N VAL A 329 -1.90 -6.13 14.97
CA VAL A 329 -3.33 -6.34 15.12
C VAL A 329 -4.05 -5.10 14.63
N GLY A 330 -5.07 -5.25 13.81
CA GLY A 330 -5.86 -4.13 13.27
C GLY A 330 -7.12 -4.60 12.57
N GLY A 331 -8.03 -3.66 12.37
CA GLY A 331 -9.29 -3.87 11.64
C GLY A 331 -9.12 -3.85 10.13
N VAL A 332 -10.17 -3.46 9.42
CA VAL A 332 -10.16 -3.41 7.94
C VAL A 332 -9.24 -2.32 7.39
N VAL A 333 -8.94 -1.30 8.18
CA VAL A 333 -8.01 -0.22 7.83
C VAL A 333 -6.68 -0.43 8.54
N ARG A 334 -5.58 -0.17 7.84
CA ARG A 334 -4.22 -0.35 8.33
C ARG A 334 -3.99 0.42 9.66
N PRO A 335 -3.44 -0.23 10.70
CA PRO A 335 -3.02 0.45 11.91
C PRO A 335 -2.08 1.61 11.62
N GLY A 336 -2.36 2.78 12.19
CA GLY A 336 -1.63 4.03 11.95
C GLY A 336 -2.17 4.87 10.78
N SER A 337 -3.18 4.41 10.05
CA SER A 337 -3.97 5.26 9.16
C SER A 337 -4.88 6.19 9.96
N PRO A 338 -5.15 7.42 9.47
CA PRO A 338 -6.12 8.33 10.11
C PRO A 338 -7.55 7.78 10.22
N PHE A 339 -7.89 6.77 9.41
CA PHE A 339 -9.19 6.11 9.38
C PHE A 339 -9.24 4.80 10.18
N ALA A 340 -8.12 4.34 10.73
CA ALA A 340 -8.07 3.09 11.49
C ALA A 340 -8.96 3.15 12.75
N THR A 341 -9.59 2.03 13.06
CA THR A 341 -10.34 1.87 14.31
C THR A 341 -9.36 1.84 15.49
N PRO A 342 -9.55 2.70 16.51
CA PRO A 342 -8.69 2.70 17.69
C PRO A 342 -8.73 1.36 18.42
N GLU A 343 -7.61 0.97 19.04
CA GLU A 343 -7.50 -0.31 19.77
C GLU A 343 -8.62 -0.48 20.82
N ALA A 344 -8.96 0.58 21.56
CA ALA A 344 -10.00 0.56 22.56
C ALA A 344 -11.41 0.23 22.02
N GLU A 345 -11.67 0.49 20.74
CA GLU A 345 -12.89 0.10 20.04
C GLU A 345 -12.74 -1.29 19.41
N LEU A 346 -11.58 -1.56 18.80
CA LEU A 346 -11.29 -2.81 18.13
C LEU A 346 -11.43 -4.04 19.05
N VAL A 347 -10.92 -3.95 20.28
CA VAL A 347 -10.99 -5.06 21.28
C VAL A 347 -12.42 -5.47 21.64
N LYS A 348 -13.42 -4.66 21.34
CA LYS A 348 -14.85 -4.96 21.57
C LYS A 348 -15.49 -5.74 20.43
N LEU A 349 -14.82 -5.80 19.27
CA LEU A 349 -15.34 -6.50 18.11
C LEU A 349 -15.03 -8.02 18.19
N PRO A 350 -15.88 -8.88 17.60
CA PRO A 350 -15.66 -10.33 17.59
C PRO A 350 -14.26 -10.71 17.05
N GLY A 351 -13.56 -11.56 17.79
CA GLY A 351 -12.23 -12.05 17.41
C GLY A 351 -11.05 -11.14 17.77
N PHE A 352 -11.27 -9.97 18.40
CA PHE A 352 -10.21 -9.04 18.83
C PHE A 352 -10.04 -8.91 20.35
N SER A 353 -10.77 -9.70 21.15
CA SER A 353 -10.59 -9.70 22.60
C SER A 353 -9.16 -10.04 23.00
N LYS A 354 -8.62 -9.33 24.00
CA LYS A 354 -7.33 -9.67 24.62
C LYS A 354 -7.42 -10.83 25.62
N ASP A 355 -8.61 -11.12 26.13
CA ASP A 355 -8.87 -12.29 26.98
C ASP A 355 -9.18 -13.50 26.10
N ILE A 356 -8.12 -14.15 25.64
CA ILE A 356 -8.23 -15.33 24.76
C ILE A 356 -8.89 -16.53 25.44
N LYS A 357 -8.72 -16.68 26.78
CA LYS A 357 -9.33 -17.80 27.50
C LYS A 357 -10.84 -17.69 27.45
N LYS A 358 -11.39 -16.54 27.86
CA LYS A 358 -12.82 -16.28 27.79
C LYS A 358 -13.34 -16.34 26.36
N SER A 359 -12.58 -15.83 25.39
CA SER A 359 -12.95 -15.85 23.97
C SER A 359 -13.08 -17.29 23.44
N ARG A 360 -12.19 -18.20 23.85
CA ARG A 360 -12.24 -19.64 23.47
C ARG A 360 -13.36 -20.40 24.17
N GLU A 361 -13.69 -20.05 25.42
CA GLU A 361 -14.85 -20.61 26.10
C GLU A 361 -16.15 -20.27 25.37
N GLU A 362 -16.32 -19.00 24.98
CA GLU A 362 -17.46 -18.56 24.18
C GLU A 362 -17.47 -19.20 22.78
N ALA A 363 -16.31 -19.36 22.15
CA ALA A 363 -16.19 -20.05 20.87
C ALA A 363 -16.68 -21.52 20.96
N LYS A 364 -16.28 -22.26 21.99
CA LYS A 364 -16.75 -23.64 22.23
C LYS A 364 -18.27 -23.68 22.43
N LYS A 365 -18.83 -22.73 23.18
CA LYS A 365 -20.27 -22.61 23.39
C LYS A 365 -21.01 -22.40 22.07
N LEU A 366 -20.55 -21.46 21.23
CA LEU A 366 -21.14 -21.20 19.91
C LEU A 366 -21.07 -22.43 18.99
N LEU A 367 -19.95 -23.18 18.99
CA LEU A 367 -19.83 -24.42 18.21
C LEU A 367 -20.84 -25.47 18.69
N LYS A 368 -21.00 -25.62 20.01
CA LYS A 368 -22.00 -26.53 20.59
C LYS A 368 -23.44 -26.13 20.23
N GLU A 369 -23.78 -24.85 20.34
CA GLU A 369 -25.10 -24.31 19.97
C GLU A 369 -25.40 -24.49 18.47
N ALA A 370 -24.35 -24.55 17.63
CA ALA A 370 -24.45 -24.83 16.21
C ALA A 370 -24.39 -26.32 15.86
N GLY A 371 -24.23 -27.23 16.85
CA GLY A 371 -24.08 -28.66 16.63
C GLY A 371 -22.77 -29.05 15.94
N GLN A 372 -21.71 -28.27 16.13
CA GLN A 372 -20.43 -28.39 15.43
C GLN A 372 -19.25 -28.64 16.40
N GLU A 373 -19.47 -29.40 17.48
CA GLU A 373 -18.45 -29.70 18.49
C GLU A 373 -17.26 -30.51 17.94
N ASN A 374 -17.48 -31.28 16.86
CA ASN A 374 -16.45 -32.09 16.18
C ASN A 374 -16.19 -31.59 14.75
N LEU A 375 -16.19 -30.27 14.57
CA LEU A 375 -16.01 -29.65 13.25
C LEU A 375 -14.68 -30.05 12.61
N LYS A 376 -14.77 -30.48 11.34
CA LYS A 376 -13.60 -30.75 10.47
C LYS A 376 -13.75 -29.99 9.16
N PHE A 377 -12.66 -29.38 8.68
CA PHE A 377 -12.65 -28.69 7.40
C PHE A 377 -11.25 -28.56 6.80
N THR A 378 -11.18 -28.12 5.55
CA THR A 378 -9.92 -27.81 4.86
C THR A 378 -9.63 -26.32 4.89
N LEU A 379 -8.42 -25.97 5.40
CA LEU A 379 -7.86 -24.63 5.28
C LEU A 379 -7.00 -24.56 4.02
N TRP A 380 -7.46 -23.79 3.03
CA TRP A 380 -6.73 -23.57 1.79
C TRP A 380 -5.73 -22.42 1.92
N ASN A 381 -4.49 -22.64 1.44
CA ASN A 381 -3.41 -21.68 1.57
C ASN A 381 -2.43 -21.76 0.40
N ARG A 382 -1.63 -20.74 0.22
CA ARG A 382 -0.53 -20.72 -0.75
C ARG A 382 0.70 -21.43 -0.18
N ASN A 383 1.39 -22.18 -1.03
CA ASN A 383 2.69 -22.77 -0.68
C ASN A 383 3.80 -21.71 -0.83
N LEU A 384 3.78 -20.72 0.06
CA LEU A 384 4.79 -19.66 0.14
C LEU A 384 5.34 -19.63 1.56
N ALA A 385 6.67 -19.69 1.66
CA ALA A 385 7.37 -19.73 2.94
C ALA A 385 7.02 -18.55 3.85
N MET A 386 6.70 -17.37 3.26
CA MET A 386 6.44 -16.14 3.99
C MET A 386 5.32 -15.32 3.32
N PRO A 387 4.33 -14.86 4.06
CA PRO A 387 3.98 -15.21 5.45
C PRO A 387 2.95 -16.36 5.55
N TYR A 388 2.59 -17.01 4.44
CA TYR A 388 1.43 -17.90 4.30
C TYR A 388 1.57 -19.20 5.08
N THR A 389 2.70 -19.89 4.94
CA THR A 389 2.92 -21.18 5.65
C THR A 389 2.91 -21.02 7.18
N PRO A 390 3.62 -20.06 7.80
CA PRO A 390 3.53 -19.82 9.25
C PRO A 390 2.13 -19.46 9.72
N ALA A 391 1.38 -18.66 8.93
CA ALA A 391 0.01 -18.28 9.25
C ALA A 391 -0.93 -19.49 9.27
N GLY A 392 -0.80 -20.40 8.30
CA GLY A 392 -1.62 -21.62 8.25
C GLY A 392 -1.36 -22.54 9.43
N ILE A 393 -0.08 -22.77 9.76
CA ILE A 393 0.31 -23.59 10.94
C ILE A 393 -0.25 -22.98 12.22
N PHE A 394 -0.13 -21.65 12.37
CA PHE A 394 -0.67 -20.92 13.51
C PHE A 394 -2.20 -21.10 13.62
N LEU A 395 -2.96 -20.91 12.54
CA LEU A 395 -4.41 -21.03 12.54
C LEU A 395 -4.87 -22.45 12.91
N VAL A 396 -4.22 -23.49 12.38
CA VAL A 396 -4.51 -24.89 12.72
C VAL A 396 -4.35 -25.11 14.23
N ASP A 397 -3.26 -24.60 14.83
CA ASP A 397 -3.05 -24.71 16.28
C ASP A 397 -4.14 -23.96 17.07
N GLN A 398 -4.51 -22.74 16.64
CA GLN A 398 -5.54 -21.95 17.32
C GLN A 398 -6.91 -22.65 17.33
N TRP A 399 -7.32 -23.25 16.23
CA TRP A 399 -8.60 -23.95 16.11
C TRP A 399 -8.61 -25.29 16.85
N ARG A 400 -7.47 -25.98 16.92
CA ARG A 400 -7.30 -27.18 17.77
C ARG A 400 -7.60 -26.89 19.25
N GLN A 401 -7.30 -25.68 19.76
CA GLN A 401 -7.57 -25.27 21.16
C GLN A 401 -9.09 -25.24 21.51
N VAL A 402 -9.94 -25.22 20.48
CA VAL A 402 -11.41 -25.26 20.66
C VAL A 402 -12.03 -26.56 20.12
N GLY A 403 -11.21 -27.60 19.85
CA GLY A 403 -11.68 -28.93 19.46
C GLY A 403 -11.93 -29.10 17.96
N VAL A 404 -11.49 -28.17 17.13
CA VAL A 404 -11.67 -28.22 15.67
C VAL A 404 -10.49 -28.87 14.98
N GLU A 405 -10.74 -29.80 14.06
CA GLU A 405 -9.75 -30.50 13.26
C GLU A 405 -9.63 -29.85 11.87
N VAL A 406 -8.42 -29.48 11.46
CA VAL A 406 -8.19 -28.76 10.22
C VAL A 406 -7.13 -29.43 9.36
N GLU A 407 -7.50 -29.77 8.12
CA GLU A 407 -6.55 -30.14 7.07
C GLU A 407 -5.94 -28.89 6.46
N HIS A 408 -4.64 -28.63 6.66
CA HIS A 408 -3.94 -27.51 6.04
C HIS A 408 -3.45 -27.88 4.65
N LYS A 409 -4.12 -27.40 3.61
CA LYS A 409 -3.83 -27.69 2.22
C LYS A 409 -3.13 -26.52 1.54
N GLN A 410 -1.97 -26.79 0.95
CA GLN A 410 -1.17 -25.77 0.28
C GLN A 410 -1.00 -26.10 -1.20
N SER A 411 -1.04 -25.07 -2.06
CA SER A 411 -0.76 -25.17 -3.49
C SER A 411 0.02 -23.94 -3.99
N ASP A 412 0.59 -24.03 -5.19
CA ASP A 412 1.18 -22.87 -5.84
C ASP A 412 0.12 -21.78 -6.06
N THR A 413 0.59 -20.54 -6.27
CA THR A 413 -0.31 -19.37 -6.35
C THR A 413 -1.34 -19.48 -7.47
N GLY A 414 -0.97 -20.05 -8.63
CA GLY A 414 -1.88 -20.19 -9.77
C GLY A 414 -3.00 -21.17 -9.49
N ALA A 415 -2.66 -22.38 -9.00
CA ALA A 415 -3.61 -23.40 -8.60
C ALA A 415 -4.50 -22.92 -7.43
N TYR A 416 -3.92 -22.23 -6.43
CA TYR A 416 -4.67 -21.62 -5.34
C TYR A 416 -5.74 -20.63 -5.88
N LEU A 417 -5.36 -19.69 -6.74
CA LEU A 417 -6.29 -18.69 -7.27
C LEU A 417 -7.39 -19.31 -8.13
N ALA A 418 -7.05 -20.30 -8.96
CA ALA A 418 -8.04 -21.05 -9.73
C ALA A 418 -9.06 -21.74 -8.82
N HIS A 419 -8.60 -22.35 -7.72
CA HIS A 419 -9.47 -23.00 -6.74
C HIS A 419 -10.35 -21.99 -5.99
N MET A 420 -9.80 -20.83 -5.58
CA MET A 420 -10.60 -19.75 -4.96
C MET A 420 -11.68 -19.22 -5.91
N ASN A 421 -11.34 -19.01 -7.18
CA ASN A 421 -12.27 -18.50 -8.18
C ASN A 421 -13.39 -19.50 -8.49
N SER A 422 -13.15 -20.82 -8.40
CA SER A 422 -14.18 -21.83 -8.57
C SER A 422 -15.21 -21.88 -7.43
N GLY A 423 -14.91 -21.27 -6.26
CA GLY A 423 -15.77 -21.30 -5.08
C GLY A 423 -15.82 -22.65 -4.37
N ASN A 424 -14.85 -23.54 -4.59
CA ASN A 424 -14.84 -24.89 -4.00
C ASN A 424 -14.08 -24.99 -2.67
N HIS A 425 -13.60 -23.88 -2.11
CA HIS A 425 -12.92 -23.84 -0.80
C HIS A 425 -13.93 -23.80 0.35
N ASP A 426 -13.50 -24.29 1.50
CA ASP A 426 -14.21 -24.17 2.78
C ASP A 426 -13.76 -22.88 3.49
N VAL A 427 -12.51 -22.87 3.95
CA VAL A 427 -11.84 -21.73 4.58
C VAL A 427 -10.54 -21.45 3.84
N ALA A 428 -10.20 -20.18 3.67
CA ALA A 428 -9.00 -19.78 2.95
C ALA A 428 -8.20 -18.71 3.71
N ILE A 429 -6.87 -18.72 3.54
CA ILE A 429 -6.01 -17.57 3.85
C ILE A 429 -5.85 -16.74 2.60
N ASP A 430 -6.44 -15.55 2.59
CA ASP A 430 -6.26 -14.58 1.52
C ASP A 430 -5.54 -13.32 2.04
N PHE A 431 -5.44 -12.26 1.26
CA PHE A 431 -4.75 -11.04 1.65
C PHE A 431 -5.44 -9.79 1.09
N THR A 432 -5.22 -8.66 1.75
CA THR A 432 -5.52 -7.35 1.16
C THR A 432 -4.32 -6.90 0.36
N ASN A 433 -4.53 -6.49 -0.89
CA ASN A 433 -3.46 -5.94 -1.72
C ASN A 433 -3.68 -4.44 -1.89
N LEU A 434 -3.28 -3.67 -0.86
CA LEU A 434 -3.36 -2.22 -0.91
C LEU A 434 -2.03 -1.67 -1.41
N PHE A 435 -1.99 -1.21 -2.65
CA PHE A 435 -0.81 -0.55 -3.18
C PHE A 435 -0.68 0.92 -2.69
N MET A 436 -1.72 1.47 -2.09
CA MET A 436 -1.74 2.75 -1.39
C MET A 436 -2.63 2.66 -0.14
N ASP A 437 -2.55 3.65 0.74
CA ASP A 437 -3.33 3.70 1.99
C ASP A 437 -4.72 4.33 1.72
N ASP A 438 -5.46 3.73 0.81
CA ASP A 438 -6.82 4.14 0.44
C ASP A 438 -7.85 3.20 1.04
N THR A 439 -8.77 3.76 1.82
CA THR A 439 -9.83 3.00 2.46
C THR A 439 -10.84 2.43 1.47
N SER A 440 -11.14 3.14 0.37
CA SER A 440 -12.11 2.66 -0.62
C SER A 440 -11.60 1.42 -1.35
N LEU A 441 -10.32 1.37 -1.71
CA LEU A 441 -9.69 0.17 -2.26
C LEU A 441 -9.72 -0.98 -1.25
N GLY A 442 -9.40 -0.71 0.01
CA GLY A 442 -9.38 -1.72 1.07
C GLY A 442 -10.75 -2.35 1.29
N LEU A 443 -11.78 -1.55 1.34
CA LEU A 443 -13.15 -1.99 1.60
C LEU A 443 -13.80 -2.66 0.39
N SER A 444 -13.41 -2.31 -0.85
CA SER A 444 -14.01 -2.84 -2.07
C SER A 444 -13.93 -4.36 -2.20
N LYS A 445 -12.90 -4.97 -1.61
CA LYS A 445 -12.72 -6.44 -1.57
C LYS A 445 -13.86 -7.17 -0.85
N PHE A 446 -14.50 -6.53 0.10
CA PHE A 446 -15.52 -7.11 0.97
C PHE A 446 -16.96 -6.89 0.49
N LEU A 447 -17.14 -6.25 -0.66
CA LEU A 447 -18.46 -6.03 -1.26
C LEU A 447 -19.09 -7.34 -1.72
N SER A 448 -20.40 -7.31 -1.97
CA SER A 448 -21.14 -8.44 -2.53
C SER A 448 -20.41 -9.07 -3.71
N LEU A 449 -20.46 -10.40 -3.84
CA LEU A 449 -19.74 -11.16 -4.88
C LEU A 449 -19.99 -10.62 -6.29
N SER A 450 -21.21 -10.15 -6.57
CA SER A 450 -21.58 -9.51 -7.85
C SER A 450 -20.81 -8.21 -8.13
N ARG A 451 -20.30 -7.54 -7.10
CA ARG A 451 -19.53 -6.28 -7.17
C ARG A 451 -18.03 -6.50 -7.04
N SER A 452 -17.61 -7.52 -6.29
CA SER A 452 -16.23 -7.85 -6.01
C SER A 452 -15.94 -9.33 -6.26
N PRO A 453 -15.42 -9.71 -7.44
CA PRO A 453 -15.05 -11.10 -7.75
C PRO A 453 -13.96 -11.66 -6.80
N GLU A 454 -13.26 -10.77 -6.09
CA GLU A 454 -12.25 -11.14 -5.07
C GLU A 454 -12.83 -11.41 -3.68
N ASN A 455 -14.15 -11.30 -3.51
CA ASN A 455 -14.81 -11.65 -2.26
C ASN A 455 -14.79 -13.18 -2.04
N ARG A 456 -13.77 -13.65 -1.33
CA ARG A 456 -13.57 -15.09 -1.05
C ARG A 456 -14.61 -15.68 -0.10
N SER A 457 -15.35 -14.86 0.64
CA SER A 457 -16.48 -15.35 1.44
C SER A 457 -17.72 -15.65 0.61
N ARG A 458 -17.78 -15.17 -0.64
CA ARG A 458 -18.91 -15.32 -1.56
C ARG A 458 -20.21 -14.74 -0.99
N SER A 459 -20.08 -13.82 -0.06
CA SER A 459 -21.22 -13.15 0.58
C SER A 459 -21.88 -12.15 -0.37
N ASN A 460 -23.18 -11.94 -0.17
CA ASN A 460 -23.95 -10.86 -0.78
C ASN A 460 -24.64 -10.10 0.36
N ASP A 461 -24.11 -8.94 0.73
CA ASP A 461 -24.59 -8.12 1.84
C ASP A 461 -24.88 -6.69 1.37
N PRO A 462 -26.15 -6.37 1.01
CA PRO A 462 -26.52 -5.04 0.55
C PRO A 462 -26.26 -3.92 1.55
N GLN A 463 -26.17 -4.23 2.85
CA GLN A 463 -25.85 -3.24 3.88
C GLN A 463 -24.36 -2.87 3.84
N LEU A 464 -23.45 -3.83 3.61
CA LEU A 464 -22.05 -3.53 3.37
C LEU A 464 -21.87 -2.72 2.08
N ASP A 465 -22.55 -3.10 1.01
CA ASP A 465 -22.51 -2.36 -0.25
C ASP A 465 -22.96 -0.91 -0.07
N LYS A 466 -24.06 -0.69 0.67
CA LYS A 466 -24.56 0.65 0.95
C LYS A 466 -23.58 1.46 1.79
N LEU A 467 -23.02 0.90 2.86
CA LEU A 467 -22.04 1.59 3.70
C LEU A 467 -20.79 1.99 2.91
N TYR A 468 -20.37 1.14 1.97
CA TYR A 468 -19.29 1.47 1.04
C TYR A 468 -19.66 2.64 0.13
N ASP A 469 -20.84 2.60 -0.49
CA ASP A 469 -21.29 3.67 -1.40
C ASP A 469 -21.47 5.00 -0.67
N ASP A 470 -21.97 4.96 0.57
CA ASP A 470 -22.12 6.14 1.41
C ASP A 470 -20.75 6.74 1.77
N HIS A 471 -19.76 5.89 2.15
CA HIS A 471 -18.46 6.39 2.59
C HIS A 471 -17.62 7.01 1.46
N ILE A 472 -17.69 6.47 0.24
CA ILE A 472 -16.94 7.05 -0.90
C ILE A 472 -17.53 8.40 -1.36
N ARG A 473 -18.80 8.67 -1.03
CA ARG A 473 -19.51 9.92 -1.35
C ARG A 473 -19.48 10.95 -0.22
N GLU A 474 -19.12 10.52 1.00
CA GLU A 474 -19.10 11.39 2.17
C GLU A 474 -17.88 12.33 2.14
N ARG A 475 -18.12 13.63 2.30
CA ARG A 475 -17.12 14.70 2.26
C ARG A 475 -16.55 15.03 3.64
N ASP A 476 -17.39 14.89 4.66
CA ASP A 476 -16.99 15.13 6.04
C ASP A 476 -16.14 13.96 6.54
N VAL A 477 -14.92 14.26 6.97
CA VAL A 477 -13.93 13.25 7.38
C VAL A 477 -14.42 12.44 8.58
N GLU A 478 -15.09 13.05 9.55
CA GLU A 478 -15.55 12.35 10.76
C GLU A 478 -16.76 11.46 10.45
N LYS A 479 -17.69 11.92 9.61
CA LYS A 479 -18.79 11.08 9.11
C LYS A 479 -18.26 9.93 8.28
N ARG A 480 -17.25 10.18 7.43
CA ARG A 480 -16.59 9.13 6.65
C ARG A 480 -15.95 8.08 7.56
N LYS A 481 -15.25 8.48 8.63
CA LYS A 481 -14.73 7.55 9.65
C LYS A 481 -15.83 6.73 10.29
N ALA A 482 -16.96 7.37 10.65
CA ALA A 482 -18.10 6.67 11.23
C ALA A 482 -18.69 5.60 10.30
N LEU A 483 -18.80 5.89 8.99
CA LEU A 483 -19.25 4.94 7.97
C LEU A 483 -18.29 3.76 7.82
N ILE A 484 -16.99 4.01 7.82
CA ILE A 484 -15.96 2.97 7.76
C ILE A 484 -16.03 2.05 8.99
N ARG A 485 -16.21 2.62 10.19
CA ARG A 485 -16.41 1.85 11.43
C ARG A 485 -17.69 1.02 11.41
N ALA A 486 -18.78 1.58 10.88
CA ALA A 486 -20.03 0.84 10.69
C ALA A 486 -19.86 -0.32 9.72
N PHE A 487 -19.11 -0.12 8.63
CA PHE A 487 -18.76 -1.18 7.67
C PHE A 487 -17.93 -2.28 8.35
N GLU A 488 -16.88 -1.92 9.06
CA GLU A 488 -16.01 -2.84 9.79
C GLU A 488 -16.80 -3.66 10.83
N LYS A 489 -17.62 -2.99 11.63
CA LYS A 489 -18.48 -3.63 12.62
C LYS A 489 -19.40 -4.66 11.96
N ARG A 490 -20.10 -4.28 10.88
CA ARG A 490 -20.98 -5.19 10.14
C ARG A 490 -20.24 -6.40 9.61
N LEU A 491 -19.08 -6.18 8.94
CA LEU A 491 -18.26 -7.24 8.38
C LEU A 491 -17.83 -8.26 9.44
N PHE A 492 -17.42 -7.79 10.62
CA PHE A 492 -16.94 -8.63 11.71
C PHE A 492 -18.08 -9.29 12.50
N GLU A 493 -19.22 -8.63 12.65
CA GLU A 493 -20.42 -9.24 13.23
C GLU A 493 -20.97 -10.38 12.35
N GLN A 494 -20.89 -10.25 11.05
CA GLN A 494 -21.27 -11.30 10.10
C GLN A 494 -20.17 -12.35 9.90
N ALA A 495 -18.95 -12.05 10.34
CA ALA A 495 -17.80 -12.96 10.31
C ALA A 495 -17.56 -13.59 8.91
N TYR A 496 -17.76 -12.82 7.84
CA TYR A 496 -17.54 -13.31 6.47
C TYR A 496 -16.05 -13.55 6.22
N GLN A 497 -15.25 -12.54 6.52
CA GLN A 497 -13.80 -12.57 6.47
C GLN A 497 -13.24 -11.51 7.43
N GLN A 498 -12.05 -11.77 7.96
CA GLN A 498 -11.46 -10.90 8.96
C GLN A 498 -9.93 -10.90 8.85
N GLN A 499 -9.31 -9.78 9.14
CA GLN A 499 -7.86 -9.65 9.24
C GLN A 499 -7.32 -10.63 10.29
N LEU A 500 -6.31 -11.41 9.88
CA LEU A 500 -5.50 -12.17 10.82
C LEU A 500 -4.51 -11.21 11.49
N LEU A 501 -3.53 -10.72 10.71
CA LEU A 501 -2.57 -9.72 11.13
C LEU A 501 -2.15 -8.88 9.92
N TRP A 502 -1.84 -7.60 10.16
CA TRP A 502 -1.19 -6.73 9.22
C TRP A 502 0.30 -7.04 9.13
N TRP A 503 0.84 -6.87 7.94
CA TRP A 503 2.26 -7.14 7.69
C TRP A 503 3.13 -6.02 8.24
N HIS A 504 4.38 -6.37 8.47
CA HIS A 504 5.45 -5.49 8.85
C HIS A 504 6.52 -5.49 7.78
N ARG A 505 6.92 -4.32 7.34
CA ARG A 505 7.92 -4.14 6.30
C ARG A 505 9.28 -3.92 6.93
N ILE A 506 10.27 -4.71 6.51
CA ILE A 506 11.65 -4.62 6.93
C ILE A 506 12.48 -4.43 5.67
N VAL A 507 13.29 -3.37 5.62
CA VAL A 507 14.19 -3.09 4.51
C VAL A 507 15.60 -2.93 5.05
N ALA A 508 16.55 -3.60 4.39
CA ALA A 508 17.98 -3.52 4.71
C ALA A 508 18.72 -2.83 3.57
N THR A 509 19.48 -1.79 3.90
CA THR A 509 20.31 -1.07 2.93
C THR A 509 21.71 -0.85 3.49
N HIS A 510 22.71 -0.78 2.63
CA HIS A 510 24.03 -0.29 3.04
C HIS A 510 23.91 1.12 3.64
N LYS A 511 24.70 1.42 4.68
CA LYS A 511 24.72 2.76 5.30
C LYS A 511 25.18 3.85 4.35
N THR A 512 25.94 3.51 3.32
CA THR A 512 26.37 4.45 2.29
C THR A 512 25.24 4.87 1.34
N LEU A 513 24.13 4.12 1.29
CA LEU A 513 22.92 4.52 0.56
C LEU A 513 22.16 5.57 1.38
N MET A 514 22.03 6.75 0.83
CA MET A 514 21.40 7.91 1.47
C MET A 514 20.20 8.40 0.67
N GLY A 515 19.31 9.16 1.31
CA GLY A 515 18.17 9.83 0.67
C GLY A 515 16.99 8.92 0.34
N TRP A 516 17.11 7.59 0.43
CA TRP A 516 15.97 6.69 0.27
C TRP A 516 15.13 6.67 1.55
N GLN A 517 13.82 6.83 1.36
CA GLN A 517 12.85 6.87 2.46
C GLN A 517 11.89 5.70 2.38
N MET A 518 11.70 5.04 3.52
CA MET A 518 10.74 3.97 3.66
C MET A 518 9.33 4.51 3.85
N SER A 519 8.36 3.88 3.21
CA SER A 519 6.93 4.13 3.41
C SER A 519 6.20 2.82 3.73
N PRO A 520 4.95 2.87 4.22
CA PRO A 520 4.14 1.66 4.41
C PRO A 520 3.82 0.90 3.11
N SER A 521 3.95 1.53 1.96
CA SER A 521 3.77 0.87 0.66
C SER A 521 5.11 0.65 -0.05
N HIS A 522 5.40 -0.59 -0.43
CA HIS A 522 6.58 -0.91 -1.23
C HIS A 522 6.47 -0.44 -2.69
N ASN A 523 5.31 0.02 -3.10
CA ASN A 523 5.07 0.57 -4.43
C ASN A 523 5.47 2.05 -4.55
N LEU A 524 5.81 2.71 -3.43
CA LEU A 524 6.21 4.11 -3.39
C LEU A 524 7.74 4.26 -3.29
N GLY A 525 8.25 5.40 -3.75
CA GLY A 525 9.67 5.73 -3.66
C GLY A 525 10.55 5.08 -4.73
N ALA A 526 9.94 4.53 -5.78
CA ALA A 526 10.67 3.87 -6.87
C ALA A 526 11.36 4.85 -7.85
N GLN A 527 11.07 6.16 -7.80
CA GLN A 527 11.69 7.16 -8.69
C GLN A 527 13.19 7.35 -8.45
N LEU A 528 13.67 7.10 -7.24
CA LEU A 528 15.08 7.18 -6.84
C LEU A 528 15.73 8.56 -7.02
N GLU A 529 14.98 9.62 -7.27
CA GLU A 529 15.49 10.95 -7.63
C GLU A 529 16.34 11.61 -6.51
N GLY A 530 15.95 11.39 -5.24
CA GLY A 530 16.63 11.92 -4.05
C GLY A 530 17.68 10.99 -3.45
N VAL A 531 17.97 9.86 -4.11
CA VAL A 531 18.93 8.86 -3.63
C VAL A 531 20.35 9.25 -4.03
N TRP A 532 21.32 9.04 -3.12
CA TRP A 532 22.72 9.30 -3.38
C TRP A 532 23.62 8.32 -2.60
N LEU A 533 24.89 8.23 -2.98
CA LEU A 533 25.88 7.34 -2.37
C LEU A 533 26.91 8.16 -1.59
N ASN A 534 27.06 7.82 -0.30
CA ASN A 534 28.08 8.39 0.57
C ASN A 534 29.29 7.44 0.61
N ALA A 535 29.86 7.18 -0.56
CA ALA A 535 31.05 6.34 -0.71
C ALA A 535 32.33 7.17 -0.62
#